data_4a77d903b934f7a2008008b30ad91b49
#
_entry.id   4a77d903b934f7a2008008b30ad91b49
#
_cell.length_a   1.000
_cell.length_b   1.000
_cell.length_c   1.000
_cell.angle_alpha   90.00
_cell.angle_beta   90.00
_cell.angle_gamma   90.00
#
_symmetry.space_group_name_H-M   'P 1'
#
loop_
_entity.id
_entity.type
_entity.pdbx_description
1 polymer ?
#
loop_
_entity_poly.entity_id
_entity_poly.type
_entity_poly.pdbx_seq_one_letter_code
_entity_poly.pdbx_strand_id
1 'polypeptide(L)'
;MDGAGVPLSLIVSGANRHEVQLLAATLDSIVIVRPKTSRRRRQNLCADKGYAGRPAAQAMQQRGYTPHVRQRGEEARACRKGQRARRWVVERTHSWFNRFRKLLVRYEKTAPTFWRCCNARRL
;
A
#
# COMPACT_ATOMS: atom_id res chain seq x y z
N MET A 1 -0.04 2.34 3.37
CA MET A 1 -0.58 3.61 3.93
C MET A 1 -1.84 3.34 4.72
N ASP A 2 -2.15 4.19 5.69
CA ASP A 2 -3.41 4.15 6.43
C ASP A 2 -4.55 4.88 5.71
N GLY A 3 -5.72 5.01 6.36
CA GLY A 3 -6.89 5.70 5.78
C GLY A 3 -6.72 7.21 5.64
N ALA A 4 -5.73 7.82 6.29
CA ALA A 4 -5.39 9.24 6.17
C ALA A 4 -4.31 9.51 5.11
N GLY A 5 -3.72 8.46 4.51
CA GLY A 5 -2.68 8.57 3.50
C GLY A 5 -1.26 8.56 4.08
N VAL A 6 -1.10 8.27 5.38
CA VAL A 6 0.23 8.15 6.00
C VAL A 6 0.87 6.82 5.58
N PRO A 7 2.09 6.83 5.02
CA PRO A 7 2.77 5.60 4.63
C PRO A 7 3.15 4.79 5.86
N LEU A 8 2.74 3.52 5.91
CA LEU A 8 3.00 2.60 7.02
C LEU A 8 4.23 1.74 6.79
N SER A 9 4.51 1.43 5.54
CA SER A 9 5.67 0.65 5.11
C SER A 9 6.09 1.06 3.71
N LEU A 10 7.37 0.86 3.40
CA LEU A 10 7.93 1.12 2.09
C LEU A 10 9.02 0.09 1.81
N ILE A 11 8.96 -0.52 0.63
CA ILE A 11 10.03 -1.38 0.11
C ILE A 11 10.49 -0.82 -1.22
N VAL A 12 11.81 -0.78 -1.40
CA VAL A 12 12.44 -0.42 -2.67
C VAL A 12 12.93 -1.69 -3.33
N SER A 13 12.55 -1.90 -4.57
CA SER A 13 13.00 -3.04 -5.37
C SER A 13 13.32 -2.61 -6.80
N GLY A 14 13.97 -3.50 -7.56
CA GLY A 14 14.19 -3.27 -8.98
C GLY A 14 12.86 -3.25 -9.76
N ALA A 15 12.80 -2.44 -10.82
CA ALA A 15 11.61 -2.26 -11.64
C ALA A 15 11.16 -3.55 -12.38
N ASN A 16 12.03 -4.54 -12.47
CA ASN A 16 11.75 -5.84 -13.08
C ASN A 16 11.00 -6.82 -12.15
N ARG A 17 10.79 -6.48 -10.88
CA ARG A 17 10.05 -7.32 -9.95
C ARG A 17 8.56 -6.99 -9.96
N HIS A 18 7.74 -8.03 -10.09
CA HIS A 18 6.29 -7.87 -10.03
C HIS A 18 5.86 -7.49 -8.60
N GLU A 19 5.05 -6.46 -8.47
CA GLU A 19 4.62 -5.88 -7.17
C GLU A 19 3.96 -6.89 -6.24
N VAL A 20 3.21 -7.86 -6.78
CA VAL A 20 2.55 -8.92 -6.00
C VAL A 20 3.55 -9.75 -5.19
N GLN A 21 4.77 -9.97 -5.71
CA GLN A 21 5.83 -10.71 -5.01
C GLN A 21 6.34 -9.96 -3.77
N LEU A 22 6.22 -8.65 -3.75
CA LEU A 22 6.66 -7.79 -2.65
C LEU A 22 5.57 -7.55 -1.60
N LEU A 23 4.34 -7.98 -1.86
CA LEU A 23 3.19 -7.73 -0.98
C LEU A 23 3.45 -8.26 0.44
N ALA A 24 3.89 -9.49 0.56
CA ALA A 24 4.17 -10.13 1.85
C ALA A 24 5.21 -9.33 2.64
N ALA A 25 6.36 -9.06 2.04
CA ALA A 25 7.44 -8.31 2.65
C ALA A 25 7.01 -6.88 3.02
N THR A 26 6.17 -6.24 2.18
CA THR A 26 5.64 -4.90 2.46
C THR A 26 4.73 -4.90 3.69
N LEU A 27 3.90 -5.92 3.85
CA LEU A 27 3.02 -6.05 5.01
C LEU A 27 3.82 -6.37 6.28
N ASP A 28 4.85 -7.20 6.17
CA ASP A 28 5.72 -7.57 7.30
C ASP A 28 6.61 -6.40 7.75
N SER A 29 6.91 -5.46 6.88
CA SER A 29 7.70 -4.26 7.20
C SER A 29 6.89 -3.14 7.89
N ILE A 30 5.62 -3.35 8.20
CA ILE A 30 4.81 -2.39 8.97
C ILE A 30 5.29 -2.36 10.41
N VAL A 31 5.85 -1.23 10.86
CA VAL A 31 6.50 -1.09 12.17
C VAL A 31 5.50 -0.81 13.30
N ILE A 32 4.34 -0.26 12.97
CA ILE A 32 3.34 0.10 14.00
C ILE A 32 2.69 -1.14 14.61
N VAL A 33 2.54 -1.10 15.93
CA VAL A 33 1.78 -2.13 16.65
C VAL A 33 0.30 -1.99 16.27
N ARG A 34 -0.22 -3.03 15.63
CA ARG A 34 -1.63 -3.06 15.22
C ARG A 34 -2.51 -3.62 16.33
N PRO A 35 -3.72 -3.08 16.52
CA PRO A 35 -4.68 -3.67 17.44
C PRO A 35 -5.03 -5.09 16.98
N LYS A 36 -5.27 -6.01 17.92
CA LYS A 36 -5.71 -7.36 17.59
C LYS A 36 -6.99 -7.33 16.79
N THR A 37 -7.01 -8.10 15.71
CA THR A 37 -8.21 -8.26 14.87
C THR A 37 -9.31 -8.98 15.64
N SER A 38 -10.53 -8.48 15.58
CA SER A 38 -11.70 -9.12 16.14
C SER A 38 -12.85 -9.08 15.13
N ARG A 39 -13.94 -9.81 15.42
CA ARG A 39 -15.13 -9.82 14.57
C ARG A 39 -15.70 -8.41 14.35
N ARG A 40 -15.55 -7.52 15.34
CA ARG A 40 -15.99 -6.12 15.32
C ARG A 40 -14.93 -5.14 14.78
N ARG A 41 -13.64 -5.52 14.81
CA ARG A 41 -12.49 -4.70 14.35
C ARG A 41 -11.72 -5.43 13.26
N ARG A 42 -12.33 -5.54 12.09
CA ARG A 42 -11.65 -6.09 10.91
C ARG A 42 -10.65 -5.07 10.39
N GLN A 43 -9.46 -5.53 10.03
CA GLN A 43 -8.46 -4.71 9.37
C GLN A 43 -8.58 -4.90 7.85
N ASN A 44 -9.22 -3.93 7.21
CA ASN A 44 -9.43 -3.96 5.77
C ASN A 44 -8.16 -3.49 5.05
N LEU A 45 -7.70 -4.26 4.08
CA LEU A 45 -6.61 -3.90 3.19
C LEU A 45 -7.15 -3.68 1.78
N CYS A 46 -7.14 -2.42 1.35
CA CYS A 46 -7.50 -2.08 -0.01
C CYS A 46 -6.26 -2.15 -0.89
N ALA A 47 -6.33 -2.92 -1.96
CA ALA A 47 -5.26 -3.05 -2.94
C ALA A 47 -5.81 -2.87 -4.36
N ASP A 48 -4.93 -2.50 -5.28
CA ASP A 48 -5.29 -2.36 -6.69
C ASP A 48 -5.59 -3.72 -7.31
N LYS A 49 -6.25 -3.69 -8.46
CA LYS A 49 -6.62 -4.89 -9.24
C LYS A 49 -5.40 -5.74 -9.64
N GLY A 50 -4.21 -5.16 -9.72
CA GLY A 50 -2.97 -5.90 -9.93
C GLY A 50 -2.71 -6.98 -8.87
N TYR A 51 -3.30 -6.82 -7.68
CA TYR A 51 -3.26 -7.81 -6.60
C TYR A 51 -4.47 -8.75 -6.59
N ALA A 52 -5.26 -8.76 -7.66
CA ALA A 52 -6.36 -9.71 -7.80
C ALA A 52 -5.81 -11.12 -8.04
N GLY A 53 -6.14 -12.04 -7.15
CA GLY A 53 -5.72 -13.44 -7.26
C GLY A 53 -5.67 -14.14 -5.92
N ARG A 54 -5.80 -15.47 -5.94
CA ARG A 54 -5.76 -16.30 -4.74
C ARG A 54 -4.47 -16.13 -3.92
N PRO A 55 -3.26 -16.11 -4.53
CA PRO A 55 -2.02 -15.98 -3.76
C PRO A 55 -1.93 -14.67 -2.98
N ALA A 56 -2.31 -13.55 -3.60
CA ALA A 56 -2.30 -12.25 -2.94
C ALA A 56 -3.34 -12.19 -1.80
N ALA A 57 -4.55 -12.69 -2.04
CA ALA A 57 -5.59 -12.75 -1.02
C ALA A 57 -5.17 -13.62 0.18
N GLN A 58 -4.55 -14.77 -0.07
CA GLN A 58 -4.02 -15.63 0.99
C GLN A 58 -2.92 -14.94 1.79
N ALA A 59 -1.98 -14.27 1.13
CA ALA A 59 -0.91 -13.53 1.79
C ALA A 59 -1.44 -12.41 2.72
N MET A 60 -2.51 -11.73 2.31
CA MET A 60 -3.20 -10.73 3.14
C MET A 60 -3.92 -11.37 4.33
N GLN A 61 -4.67 -12.46 4.10
CA GLN A 61 -5.43 -13.16 5.14
C GLN A 61 -4.55 -13.79 6.20
N GLN A 62 -3.43 -14.41 5.81
CA GLN A 62 -2.44 -14.98 6.72
C GLN A 62 -1.87 -13.94 7.71
N ARG A 63 -1.87 -12.67 7.30
CA ARG A 63 -1.42 -11.53 8.13
C ARG A 63 -2.57 -10.83 8.85
N GLY A 64 -3.76 -11.42 8.86
CA GLY A 64 -4.93 -10.91 9.57
C GLY A 64 -5.66 -9.75 8.88
N TYR A 65 -5.41 -9.54 7.58
CA TYR A 65 -6.15 -8.54 6.82
C TYR A 65 -7.34 -9.14 6.08
N THR A 66 -8.40 -8.36 5.95
CA THR A 66 -9.51 -8.64 5.05
C THR A 66 -9.22 -7.96 3.71
N PRO A 67 -8.96 -8.73 2.63
CA PRO A 67 -8.62 -8.15 1.34
C PRO A 67 -9.83 -7.48 0.69
N HIS A 68 -9.63 -6.26 0.22
CA HIS A 68 -10.57 -5.52 -0.62
C HIS A 68 -9.90 -5.16 -1.94
N VAL A 69 -9.91 -6.08 -2.89
CA VAL A 69 -9.40 -5.89 -4.24
C VAL A 69 -10.59 -5.80 -5.19
N ARG A 70 -10.83 -4.62 -5.75
CA ARG A 70 -11.94 -4.41 -6.69
C ARG A 70 -11.53 -4.84 -8.09
N GLN A 71 -12.38 -5.64 -8.71
CA GLN A 71 -12.22 -6.03 -10.10
C GLN A 71 -12.72 -4.95 -11.08
N ARG A 72 -12.35 -5.11 -12.35
CA ARG A 72 -12.76 -4.19 -13.42
C ARG A 72 -14.29 -4.14 -13.50
N GLY A 73 -14.88 -2.96 -13.45
CA GLY A 73 -16.34 -2.76 -13.47
C GLY A 73 -17.03 -2.72 -12.11
N GLU A 74 -16.42 -3.24 -11.04
CA GLU A 74 -16.98 -3.15 -9.68
C GLU A 74 -16.93 -1.73 -9.12
N GLU A 75 -15.92 -0.95 -9.48
CA GLU A 75 -15.84 0.47 -9.09
C GLU A 75 -17.00 1.29 -9.64
N ALA A 76 -17.38 1.07 -10.90
CA ALA A 76 -18.50 1.77 -11.50
C ALA A 76 -19.83 1.40 -10.83
N ARG A 77 -20.01 0.12 -10.47
CA ARG A 77 -21.20 -0.35 -9.72
C ARG A 77 -21.24 0.21 -8.30
N ALA A 78 -20.09 0.28 -7.63
CA ALA A 78 -19.98 0.83 -6.28
C ALA A 78 -20.21 2.35 -6.28
N CYS A 79 -19.72 3.06 -7.28
CA CYS A 79 -19.95 4.50 -7.45
C CYS A 79 -21.43 4.81 -7.64
N ARG A 80 -22.16 4.01 -8.44
CA ARG A 80 -23.62 4.13 -8.60
C ARG A 80 -24.40 3.91 -7.29
N LYS A 81 -23.82 3.16 -6.35
CA LYS A 81 -24.38 2.95 -4.99
C LYS A 81 -23.89 3.99 -3.97
N GLY A 82 -23.31 5.11 -4.40
CA GLY A 82 -22.82 6.19 -3.53
C GLY A 82 -21.52 5.88 -2.78
N GLN A 83 -20.86 4.75 -3.07
CA GLN A 83 -19.58 4.43 -2.45
C GLN A 83 -18.45 5.13 -3.20
N ARG A 84 -17.80 6.08 -2.55
CA ARG A 84 -16.63 6.78 -3.12
C ARG A 84 -15.43 5.85 -3.23
N ALA A 85 -14.75 5.89 -4.38
CA ALA A 85 -13.46 5.25 -4.54
C ALA A 85 -12.44 5.90 -3.60
N ARG A 86 -11.64 5.09 -2.89
CA ARG A 86 -10.61 5.60 -1.97
C ARG A 86 -9.29 5.94 -2.66
N ARG A 87 -9.32 6.22 -3.97
CA ARG A 87 -8.14 6.61 -4.76
C ARG A 87 -7.45 7.85 -4.21
N TRP A 88 -8.20 8.80 -3.67
CA TRP A 88 -7.67 10.03 -3.10
C TRP A 88 -6.59 9.77 -2.03
N VAL A 89 -6.66 8.65 -1.32
CA VAL A 89 -5.67 8.28 -0.29
C VAL A 89 -4.31 8.02 -0.94
N VAL A 90 -4.28 7.28 -2.03
CA VAL A 90 -3.06 6.98 -2.79
C VAL A 90 -2.51 8.24 -3.43
N GLU A 91 -3.37 9.03 -4.08
CA GLU A 91 -3.02 10.29 -4.73
C GLU A 91 -2.43 11.29 -3.73
N ARG A 92 -2.98 11.36 -2.53
CA ARG A 92 -2.47 12.20 -1.43
C ARG A 92 -1.05 11.80 -1.02
N THR A 93 -0.79 10.50 -0.85
CA THR A 93 0.53 10.00 -0.51
C THR A 93 1.54 10.27 -1.62
N HIS A 94 1.17 10.04 -2.88
CA HIS A 94 2.01 10.38 -4.03
C HIS A 94 2.30 11.87 -4.11
N SER A 95 1.30 12.72 -3.89
CA SER A 95 1.46 14.17 -3.84
C SER A 95 2.45 14.60 -2.76
N TRP A 96 2.42 13.95 -1.60
CA TRP A 96 3.41 14.22 -0.55
C TRP A 96 4.82 13.82 -0.96
N PHE A 97 5.00 12.63 -1.51
CA PHE A 97 6.32 12.18 -2.00
C PHE A 97 6.88 13.10 -3.08
N ASN A 98 6.05 13.60 -3.97
CA ASN A 98 6.46 14.52 -5.04
C ASN A 98 6.96 15.88 -4.52
N ARG A 99 6.60 16.28 -3.30
CA ARG A 99 7.14 17.51 -2.67
C ARG A 99 8.58 17.34 -2.21
N PHE A 100 9.08 16.12 -2.11
CA PHE A 100 10.45 15.85 -1.72
C PHE A 100 11.32 15.66 -2.97
N ARG A 101 12.10 16.69 -3.33
CA ARG A 101 12.95 16.67 -4.54
C ARG A 101 13.85 15.45 -4.63
N LYS A 102 14.40 14.97 -3.50
CA LYS A 102 15.23 13.75 -3.45
C LYS A 102 14.48 12.45 -3.75
N LEU A 103 13.16 12.44 -3.62
CA LEU A 103 12.32 11.29 -3.98
C LEU A 103 11.80 11.42 -5.41
N LEU A 104 11.53 12.63 -5.86
CA LEU A 104 11.07 12.91 -7.22
C LEU A 104 12.20 12.65 -8.23
N VAL A 105 13.41 13.08 -7.90
CA VAL A 105 14.60 12.84 -8.72
C VAL A 105 15.58 12.01 -7.88
N ARG A 106 15.84 10.80 -8.33
CA ARG A 106 16.78 9.92 -7.64
C ARG A 106 18.20 10.35 -7.87
N TYR A 107 18.82 10.96 -6.88
CA TYR A 107 20.25 11.31 -6.88
C TYR A 107 21.13 10.18 -6.32
N GLU A 108 20.57 9.33 -5.48
CA GLU A 108 21.30 8.24 -4.84
C GLU A 108 21.57 7.11 -5.83
N LYS A 109 22.85 6.75 -5.98
CA LYS A 109 23.28 5.67 -6.87
C LYS A 109 22.91 4.29 -6.33
N THR A 110 22.92 4.13 -5.00
CA THR A 110 22.66 2.83 -4.36
C THR A 110 21.25 2.70 -3.80
N ALA A 111 20.66 1.51 -3.89
CA ALA A 111 19.34 1.24 -3.36
C ALA A 111 19.22 1.44 -1.83
N PRO A 112 20.21 1.02 -1.00
CA PRO A 112 20.14 1.23 0.45
C PRO A 112 20.10 2.71 0.84
N THR A 113 20.87 3.57 0.16
CA THR A 113 20.88 5.02 0.44
C THR A 113 19.55 5.66 0.07
N PHE A 114 19.02 5.30 -1.08
CA PHE A 114 17.69 5.75 -1.50
C PHE A 114 16.59 5.29 -0.53
N TRP A 115 16.65 4.03 -0.08
CA TRP A 115 15.72 3.48 0.91
C TRP A 115 15.76 4.25 2.24
N ARG A 116 16.96 4.61 2.73
CA ARG A 116 17.12 5.46 3.91
C ARG A 116 16.47 6.82 3.73
N CYS A 117 16.65 7.47 2.57
CA CYS A 117 15.98 8.72 2.23
C CYS A 117 14.46 8.62 2.29
N CYS A 118 13.90 7.53 1.75
CA CYS A 118 12.47 7.29 1.78
C CYS A 118 11.94 7.08 3.21
N ASN A 119 12.67 6.36 4.06
CA ASN A 119 12.25 6.07 5.43
C ASN A 119 12.47 7.23 6.40
N ALA A 120 13.51 8.05 6.23
CA ALA A 120 13.74 9.24 7.05
C ALA A 120 12.60 10.27 6.95
N ARG A 121 11.74 10.15 5.96
CA ARG A 121 10.58 11.03 5.73
C ARG A 121 9.27 10.41 6.22
N ARG A 122 9.34 9.31 6.95
CA ARG A 122 8.20 8.56 7.52
C ARG A 122 7.79 9.07 8.91
N LEU A 123 8.64 9.86 9.53
CA LEU A 123 8.40 10.55 10.80
C LEU A 123 7.89 11.95 10.53
#